data_bef585c9083e19c2fd291bb759662947
#
_entry.id   bef585c9083e19c2fd291bb759662947
#
_cell.length_a   1.000
_cell.length_b   1.000
_cell.length_c   1.000
_cell.angle_alpha   90.00
_cell.angle_beta   90.00
_cell.angle_gamma   90.00
#
_symmetry.space_group_name_H-M   'P 1'
#
loop_
_entity.id
_entity.type
_entity.pdbx_description
1 polymer ?
#
loop_
_entity_poly.entity_id
_entity_poly.type
_entity_poly.pdbx_seq_one_letter_code
_entity_poly.pdbx_strand_id
1 'polypeptide(L)'
;MRLAASVRALRDAVGDTLLLSFIRIALGALLLNEAWLATQYLRYAGFFGDYFHQPMLPEWLVVSEGPYRAIVVAQWVAAIAIISGRAARPALLVAAGLLVYTMLCDRLWFHHYRHTMAAFSTLLAMAPCDRRLVLGRAARLSPAPLWAANALKAQVSVMYLASGGSKLFDPDWRGGLMMRGMIASFARLVQSRGMPSDWIAALQTPLGASLMAKGAIATELTLAVALWWPPTRRLALWVGVIFHLSISLMTPVQLFTLEMLAVYLVFVTPDSQARVLRHDPVRDHVAGIVEACDWLGRYRLEPVKGAPLTIVDRDGTERRGLKAAECIFGTIPLFFLAWPAVAVMARILAHEKKGAEAE
;
A
#
# COMPACT_ATOMS: atom_id res chain seq x y z
N MET A 1 27.51 8.83 16.09
CA MET A 1 28.12 8.24 14.88
C MET A 1 27.23 7.22 14.15
N ARG A 2 26.62 6.22 14.82
CA ARG A 2 25.80 5.17 14.14
C ARG A 2 24.58 5.71 13.37
N LEU A 3 23.81 6.65 13.97
CA LEU A 3 22.64 7.23 13.32
C LEU A 3 22.99 7.96 12.00
N ALA A 4 24.04 8.78 12.03
CA ALA A 4 24.47 9.50 10.83
C ALA A 4 24.98 8.57 9.72
N ALA A 5 25.55 7.41 10.07
CA ALA A 5 25.94 6.39 9.10
C ALA A 5 24.71 5.71 8.49
N SER A 6 23.69 5.39 9.30
CA SER A 6 22.43 4.80 8.81
C SER A 6 21.66 5.76 7.89
N VAL A 7 21.59 7.05 8.23
CA VAL A 7 20.95 8.07 7.39
C VAL A 7 21.69 8.20 6.04
N ARG A 8 23.02 8.21 6.06
CA ARG A 8 23.82 8.22 4.81
C ARG A 8 23.56 6.99 3.97
N ALA A 9 23.55 5.81 4.57
CA ALA A 9 23.25 4.56 3.85
C ALA A 9 21.87 4.57 3.18
N LEU A 10 20.84 5.13 3.85
CA LEU A 10 19.50 5.27 3.26
C LEU A 10 19.46 6.31 2.13
N ARG A 11 20.22 7.40 2.27
CA ARG A 11 20.33 8.45 1.24
C ARG A 11 21.04 7.96 -0.01
N ASP A 12 22.13 7.25 0.18
CA ASP A 12 23.04 6.82 -0.90
C ASP A 12 22.64 5.44 -1.48
N ALA A 13 21.55 4.82 -0.98
CA ALA A 13 21.05 3.56 -1.48
C ALA A 13 20.69 3.64 -2.96
N VAL A 14 21.10 2.62 -3.72
CA VAL A 14 20.76 2.44 -5.15
C VAL A 14 20.09 1.08 -5.35
N GLY A 15 19.20 0.98 -6.34
CA GLY A 15 18.53 -0.29 -6.61
C GLY A 15 17.57 -0.26 -7.80
N ASP A 16 16.81 -1.33 -7.94
CA ASP A 16 15.79 -1.49 -8.97
C ASP A 16 14.58 -0.58 -8.70
N THR A 17 14.00 -0.04 -9.75
CA THR A 17 12.89 0.92 -9.71
C THR A 17 11.54 0.33 -10.12
N LEU A 18 11.44 -0.99 -10.30
CA LEU A 18 10.21 -1.64 -10.75
C LEU A 18 9.03 -1.36 -9.80
N LEU A 19 9.26 -1.50 -8.50
CA LEU A 19 8.22 -1.26 -7.50
C LEU A 19 7.73 0.19 -7.49
N LEU A 20 8.64 1.15 -7.70
CA LEU A 20 8.27 2.57 -7.83
C LEU A 20 7.38 2.80 -9.06
N SER A 21 7.59 2.05 -10.14
CA SER A 21 6.74 2.11 -11.33
C SER A 21 5.34 1.53 -11.08
N PHE A 22 5.22 0.47 -10.27
CA PHE A 22 3.92 -0.05 -9.84
C PHE A 22 3.19 0.95 -8.92
N ILE A 23 3.89 1.53 -7.95
CA ILE A 23 3.30 2.58 -7.09
C ILE A 23 2.81 3.75 -7.93
N ARG A 24 3.60 4.19 -8.92
CA ARG A 24 3.23 5.25 -9.87
C ARG A 24 1.94 4.92 -10.61
N ILE A 25 1.82 3.71 -11.18
CA ILE A 25 0.63 3.28 -11.92
C ILE A 25 -0.58 3.24 -10.98
N ALA A 26 -0.44 2.69 -9.78
CA ALA A 26 -1.50 2.61 -8.80
C ALA A 26 -1.97 3.99 -8.34
N LEU A 27 -1.04 4.90 -7.99
CA LEU A 27 -1.38 6.29 -7.65
C LEU A 27 -2.02 7.02 -8.84
N GLY A 28 -1.52 6.79 -10.06
CA GLY A 28 -2.12 7.33 -11.28
C GLY A 28 -3.57 6.87 -11.48
N ALA A 29 -3.88 5.60 -11.20
CA ALA A 29 -5.24 5.06 -11.26
C ALA A 29 -6.15 5.68 -10.19
N LEU A 30 -5.64 5.90 -8.97
CA LEU A 30 -6.38 6.59 -7.92
C LEU A 30 -6.63 8.06 -8.27
N LEU A 31 -5.64 8.75 -8.84
CA LEU A 31 -5.79 10.13 -9.35
C LEU A 31 -6.78 10.21 -10.51
N LEU A 32 -6.84 9.18 -11.37
CA LEU A 32 -7.83 9.07 -12.43
C LEU A 32 -9.25 8.97 -11.85
N ASN A 33 -9.43 8.18 -10.77
CA ASN A 33 -10.69 8.11 -10.05
C ASN A 33 -11.06 9.47 -9.42
N GLU A 34 -10.09 10.22 -8.85
CA GLU A 34 -10.33 11.58 -8.36
C GLU A 34 -10.78 12.53 -9.46
N ALA A 35 -10.15 12.48 -10.63
CA ALA A 35 -10.56 13.27 -11.80
C ALA A 35 -11.98 12.90 -12.27
N TRP A 36 -12.32 11.61 -12.22
CA TRP A 36 -13.68 11.14 -12.49
C TRP A 36 -14.69 11.71 -11.49
N LEU A 37 -14.41 11.62 -10.19
CA LEU A 37 -15.27 12.19 -9.14
C LEU A 37 -15.43 13.70 -9.34
N ALA A 38 -14.34 14.43 -9.59
CA ALA A 38 -14.38 15.85 -9.87
C ALA A 38 -15.27 16.19 -11.09
N THR A 39 -15.26 15.34 -12.13
CA THR A 39 -16.16 15.46 -13.28
C THR A 39 -17.63 15.28 -12.90
N GLN A 40 -17.93 14.31 -12.00
CA GLN A 40 -19.31 14.11 -11.53
C GLN A 40 -19.81 15.31 -10.73
N TYR A 41 -18.98 15.91 -9.90
CA TYR A 41 -19.33 17.11 -9.15
C TYR A 41 -19.68 18.30 -10.06
N LEU A 42 -18.96 18.46 -11.18
CA LEU A 42 -19.33 19.45 -12.21
C LEU A 42 -20.69 19.17 -12.86
N ARG A 43 -20.98 17.89 -13.13
CA ARG A 43 -22.23 17.47 -13.79
C ARG A 43 -23.47 17.68 -12.92
N TYR A 44 -23.35 17.41 -11.64
CA TYR A 44 -24.49 17.42 -10.72
C TYR A 44 -24.64 18.75 -9.96
N ALA A 45 -23.98 19.81 -10.43
CA ALA A 45 -24.04 21.19 -9.92
C ALA A 45 -23.75 21.33 -8.42
N GLY A 46 -23.25 20.27 -7.79
CA GLY A 46 -23.08 20.23 -6.35
C GLY A 46 -22.01 21.17 -5.81
N PHE A 47 -21.01 21.55 -6.62
CA PHE A 47 -19.86 22.28 -6.11
C PHE A 47 -20.02 23.81 -6.21
N PHE A 48 -20.75 24.31 -7.20
CA PHE A 48 -20.90 25.74 -7.46
C PHE A 48 -22.36 26.26 -7.30
N GLY A 49 -23.24 25.44 -6.72
CA GLY A 49 -24.60 25.84 -6.38
C GLY A 49 -24.68 26.62 -5.06
N ASP A 50 -25.89 26.81 -4.54
CA ASP A 50 -26.17 27.49 -3.26
C ASP A 50 -25.77 26.66 -2.04
N TYR A 51 -24.64 25.95 -2.11
CA TYR A 51 -24.12 25.16 -1.02
C TYR A 51 -23.25 26.00 -0.07
N PHE A 52 -23.24 25.59 1.18
CA PHE A 52 -22.34 26.13 2.16
C PHE A 52 -20.90 25.76 1.81
N HIS A 53 -20.07 26.78 1.56
CA HIS A 53 -18.63 26.64 1.34
C HIS A 53 -17.87 27.15 2.55
N GLN A 54 -16.74 26.50 2.84
CA GLN A 54 -15.83 26.90 3.92
C GLN A 54 -14.40 27.04 3.38
N PRO A 55 -14.11 28.13 2.63
CA PRO A 55 -12.81 28.33 2.03
C PRO A 55 -11.73 28.54 3.09
N MET A 56 -10.54 28.00 2.85
CA MET A 56 -9.33 28.26 3.63
C MET A 56 -8.48 29.36 2.99
N LEU A 57 -8.75 29.67 1.71
CA LEU A 57 -8.13 30.73 0.94
C LEU A 57 -8.98 32.00 0.97
N PRO A 58 -8.38 33.20 0.79
CA PRO A 58 -9.13 34.42 0.47
C PRO A 58 -10.04 34.20 -0.73
N GLU A 59 -11.23 34.81 -0.73
CA GLU A 59 -12.26 34.62 -1.79
C GLU A 59 -11.73 34.81 -3.20
N TRP A 60 -10.85 35.78 -3.42
CA TRP A 60 -10.27 36.04 -4.73
C TRP A 60 -9.32 34.95 -5.25
N LEU A 61 -8.89 34.01 -4.38
CA LEU A 61 -8.11 32.82 -4.73
C LEU A 61 -8.97 31.57 -4.88
N VAL A 62 -10.24 31.63 -4.47
CA VAL A 62 -11.16 30.50 -4.62
C VAL A 62 -11.60 30.38 -6.07
N VAL A 63 -11.42 29.21 -6.65
CA VAL A 63 -11.76 28.96 -8.04
C VAL A 63 -13.27 29.01 -8.28
N SER A 64 -13.68 29.72 -9.33
CA SER A 64 -15.05 29.67 -9.87
C SER A 64 -15.24 28.45 -10.81
N GLU A 65 -16.47 28.21 -11.26
CA GLU A 65 -16.80 27.04 -12.07
C GLU A 65 -15.97 26.92 -13.37
N GLY A 66 -15.78 28.04 -14.10
CA GLY A 66 -15.03 28.02 -15.35
C GLY A 66 -13.58 27.52 -15.19
N PRO A 67 -12.75 28.16 -14.37
CA PRO A 67 -11.41 27.68 -14.06
C PRO A 67 -11.38 26.27 -13.42
N TYR A 68 -12.39 25.88 -12.61
CA TYR A 68 -12.46 24.53 -12.05
C TYR A 68 -12.60 23.47 -13.14
N ARG A 69 -13.30 23.74 -14.23
CA ARG A 69 -13.35 22.84 -15.40
C ARG A 69 -11.96 22.60 -15.99
N ALA A 70 -11.13 23.64 -16.05
CA ALA A 70 -9.73 23.48 -16.49
C ALA A 70 -8.89 22.64 -15.52
N ILE A 71 -9.12 22.80 -14.20
CA ILE A 71 -8.49 21.96 -13.18
C ILE A 71 -8.85 20.48 -13.39
N VAL A 72 -10.12 20.17 -13.62
CA VAL A 72 -10.58 18.78 -13.88
C VAL A 72 -9.91 18.21 -15.13
N VAL A 73 -9.84 18.97 -16.22
CA VAL A 73 -9.11 18.53 -17.43
C VAL A 73 -7.63 18.29 -17.12
N ALA A 74 -6.99 19.19 -16.37
CA ALA A 74 -5.59 19.02 -15.97
C ALA A 74 -5.38 17.78 -15.09
N GLN A 75 -6.32 17.44 -14.19
CA GLN A 75 -6.27 16.21 -13.39
C GLN A 75 -6.34 14.96 -14.27
N TRP A 76 -7.24 14.91 -15.28
CA TRP A 76 -7.31 13.82 -16.24
C TRP A 76 -6.00 13.64 -17.00
N VAL A 77 -5.46 14.72 -17.56
CA VAL A 77 -4.20 14.71 -18.33
C VAL A 77 -3.05 14.25 -17.45
N ALA A 78 -2.96 14.77 -16.21
CA ALA A 78 -1.92 14.39 -15.26
C ALA A 78 -2.02 12.88 -14.90
N ALA A 79 -3.21 12.38 -14.59
CA ALA A 79 -3.41 10.97 -14.25
C ALA A 79 -3.01 10.03 -15.40
N ILE A 80 -3.39 10.35 -16.63
CA ILE A 80 -3.01 9.58 -17.83
C ILE A 80 -1.49 9.63 -18.06
N ALA A 81 -0.86 10.80 -17.89
CA ALA A 81 0.59 10.95 -18.00
C ALA A 81 1.33 10.12 -16.93
N ILE A 82 0.83 10.10 -15.69
CA ILE A 82 1.36 9.31 -14.59
C ILE A 82 1.27 7.82 -14.91
N ILE A 83 0.09 7.33 -15.32
CA ILE A 83 -0.11 5.90 -15.65
C ILE A 83 0.80 5.48 -16.79
N SER A 84 0.83 6.25 -17.87
CA SER A 84 1.67 5.97 -19.05
C SER A 84 3.17 6.00 -18.76
N GLY A 85 3.59 6.68 -17.70
CA GLY A 85 4.99 6.92 -17.36
C GLY A 85 5.66 8.02 -18.17
N ARG A 86 4.96 8.58 -19.16
CA ARG A 86 5.48 9.71 -19.96
C ARG A 86 5.26 11.01 -19.20
N ALA A 87 6.32 11.76 -18.94
CA ALA A 87 6.29 12.94 -18.09
C ALA A 87 5.68 12.70 -16.69
N ALA A 88 5.79 11.47 -16.16
CA ALA A 88 5.13 11.07 -14.91
C ALA A 88 5.54 11.94 -13.72
N ARG A 89 6.82 12.30 -13.62
CA ARG A 89 7.34 13.10 -12.49
C ARG A 89 6.75 14.51 -12.43
N PRO A 90 6.80 15.34 -13.48
CA PRO A 90 6.11 16.62 -13.46
C PRO A 90 4.59 16.48 -13.32
N ALA A 91 3.97 15.46 -13.93
CA ALA A 91 2.54 15.22 -13.80
C ALA A 91 2.12 14.89 -12.35
N LEU A 92 2.96 14.15 -11.59
CA LEU A 92 2.75 13.89 -10.16
C LEU A 92 2.78 15.18 -9.33
N LEU A 93 3.69 16.12 -9.63
CA LEU A 93 3.73 17.42 -8.96
C LEU A 93 2.51 18.26 -9.29
N VAL A 94 2.09 18.28 -10.56
CA VAL A 94 0.87 18.98 -10.98
C VAL A 94 -0.35 18.38 -10.25
N ALA A 95 -0.51 17.06 -10.25
CA ALA A 95 -1.61 16.39 -9.56
C ALA A 95 -1.61 16.69 -8.05
N ALA A 96 -0.45 16.65 -7.40
CA ALA A 96 -0.31 16.99 -5.98
C ALA A 96 -0.72 18.46 -5.72
N GLY A 97 -0.25 19.39 -6.53
CA GLY A 97 -0.60 20.82 -6.44
C GLY A 97 -2.11 21.05 -6.61
N LEU A 98 -2.73 20.41 -7.61
CA LEU A 98 -4.17 20.52 -7.85
C LEU A 98 -5.01 19.92 -6.69
N LEU A 99 -4.59 18.78 -6.11
CA LEU A 99 -5.24 18.22 -4.93
C LEU A 99 -5.16 19.17 -3.73
N VAL A 100 -3.97 19.71 -3.44
CA VAL A 100 -3.78 20.66 -2.34
C VAL A 100 -4.61 21.93 -2.59
N TYR A 101 -4.55 22.48 -3.79
CA TYR A 101 -5.29 23.70 -4.13
C TYR A 101 -6.81 23.51 -3.95
N THR A 102 -7.38 22.43 -4.48
CA THR A 102 -8.82 22.16 -4.35
C THR A 102 -9.25 21.93 -2.89
N MET A 103 -8.41 21.31 -2.05
CA MET A 103 -8.66 21.19 -0.61
C MET A 103 -8.63 22.54 0.10
N LEU A 104 -7.79 23.47 -0.35
CA LEU A 104 -7.72 24.84 0.21
C LEU A 104 -8.88 25.72 -0.25
N CYS A 105 -9.44 25.46 -1.43
CA CYS A 105 -10.63 26.17 -1.92
C CYS A 105 -11.87 25.91 -1.07
N ASP A 106 -11.99 24.69 -0.51
CA ASP A 106 -13.08 24.37 0.39
C ASP A 106 -12.68 23.30 1.39
N ARG A 107 -12.78 23.60 2.70
CA ARG A 107 -12.46 22.70 3.78
C ARG A 107 -13.31 21.43 3.77
N LEU A 108 -14.52 21.46 3.21
CA LEU A 108 -15.39 20.29 3.08
C LEU A 108 -14.79 19.24 2.11
N TRP A 109 -13.87 19.65 1.24
CA TRP A 109 -13.13 18.77 0.34
C TRP A 109 -11.87 18.16 0.96
N PHE A 110 -11.55 18.54 2.19
CA PHE A 110 -10.44 17.94 2.91
C PHE A 110 -10.78 16.50 3.30
N HIS A 111 -10.14 15.56 2.62
CA HIS A 111 -10.18 14.14 2.96
C HIS A 111 -8.77 13.64 3.22
N HIS A 112 -8.60 12.81 4.25
CA HIS A 112 -7.28 12.28 4.63
C HIS A 112 -6.56 11.63 3.45
N TYR A 113 -7.23 10.83 2.62
CA TYR A 113 -6.63 10.18 1.46
C TYR A 113 -6.15 11.17 0.38
N ARG A 114 -6.82 12.31 0.20
CA ARG A 114 -6.36 13.34 -0.75
C ARG A 114 -5.07 14.00 -0.29
N HIS A 115 -4.97 14.29 1.00
CA HIS A 115 -3.76 14.83 1.61
C HIS A 115 -2.60 13.84 1.50
N THR A 116 -2.82 12.57 1.82
CA THR A 116 -1.78 11.54 1.72
C THR A 116 -1.38 11.28 0.28
N MET A 117 -2.34 11.25 -0.65
CA MET A 117 -2.08 11.12 -2.09
C MET A 117 -1.24 12.28 -2.63
N ALA A 118 -1.49 13.51 -2.19
CA ALA A 118 -0.65 14.67 -2.56
C ALA A 118 0.78 14.51 -2.02
N ALA A 119 0.94 14.10 -0.76
CA ALA A 119 2.25 13.87 -0.16
C ALA A 119 3.02 12.73 -0.86
N PHE A 120 2.38 11.59 -1.10
CA PHE A 120 2.99 10.47 -1.81
C PHE A 120 3.32 10.80 -3.27
N SER A 121 2.46 11.53 -3.96
CA SER A 121 2.73 11.99 -5.32
C SER A 121 3.95 12.90 -5.37
N THR A 122 4.08 13.83 -4.43
CA THR A 122 5.23 14.73 -4.33
C THR A 122 6.53 13.96 -4.10
N LEU A 123 6.55 13.01 -3.16
CA LEU A 123 7.73 12.19 -2.88
C LEU A 123 8.07 11.25 -4.04
N LEU A 124 7.05 10.65 -4.67
CA LEU A 124 7.25 9.78 -5.83
C LEU A 124 7.75 10.55 -7.05
N ALA A 125 7.38 11.82 -7.22
CA ALA A 125 7.93 12.67 -8.27
C ALA A 125 9.44 12.90 -8.15
N MET A 126 9.97 12.83 -6.93
CA MET A 126 11.41 12.91 -6.66
C MET A 126 12.12 11.55 -6.89
N ALA A 127 11.36 10.46 -6.94
CA ALA A 127 11.87 9.11 -7.16
C ALA A 127 11.99 8.80 -8.65
N PRO A 128 12.89 7.89 -9.06
CA PRO A 128 13.04 7.46 -10.46
C PRO A 128 11.93 6.46 -10.87
N CYS A 129 10.65 6.86 -10.71
CA CYS A 129 9.48 6.01 -10.96
C CYS A 129 9.11 5.86 -12.44
N ASP A 130 9.77 6.63 -13.33
CA ASP A 130 9.58 6.69 -14.78
C ASP A 130 10.62 5.89 -15.57
N ARG A 131 11.36 5.00 -14.94
CA ARG A 131 12.43 4.20 -15.59
C ARG A 131 11.95 2.88 -16.14
N ARG A 132 10.89 2.30 -15.57
CA ARG A 132 10.28 1.02 -15.98
C ARG A 132 8.78 1.18 -16.20
N LEU A 133 8.19 0.26 -16.95
CA LEU A 133 6.76 0.26 -17.29
C LEU A 133 6.30 1.60 -17.88
N VAL A 134 7.05 2.13 -18.84
CA VAL A 134 6.74 3.36 -19.56
C VAL A 134 6.21 3.00 -20.94
N LEU A 135 5.04 3.51 -21.29
CA LEU A 135 4.39 3.24 -22.57
C LEU A 135 5.27 3.68 -23.76
N GLY A 136 5.58 2.71 -24.64
CA GLY A 136 6.38 2.95 -25.85
C GLY A 136 7.85 3.27 -25.58
N ARG A 137 8.40 2.88 -24.42
CA ARG A 137 9.84 3.00 -24.12
C ARG A 137 10.40 1.71 -23.53
N ALA A 138 11.62 1.37 -23.89
CA ALA A 138 12.34 0.28 -23.27
C ALA A 138 12.63 0.55 -21.78
N ALA A 139 12.60 -0.50 -20.96
CA ALA A 139 12.91 -0.42 -19.55
C ALA A 139 14.39 -0.05 -19.33
N ARG A 140 14.64 0.86 -18.38
CA ARG A 140 15.99 1.18 -17.91
C ARG A 140 16.32 0.32 -16.71
N LEU A 141 17.10 -0.72 -16.89
CA LEU A 141 17.40 -1.73 -15.87
C LEU A 141 18.55 -1.34 -14.93
N SER A 142 19.34 -0.29 -15.25
CA SER A 142 20.43 0.15 -14.40
C SER A 142 19.92 0.61 -13.03
N PRO A 143 20.65 0.31 -11.94
CA PRO A 143 20.30 0.81 -10.61
C PRO A 143 20.15 2.33 -10.56
N ALA A 144 19.26 2.81 -9.71
CA ALA A 144 18.99 4.23 -9.55
C ALA A 144 18.92 4.61 -8.06
N PRO A 145 19.12 5.90 -7.71
CA PRO A 145 19.03 6.37 -6.32
C PRO A 145 17.64 6.09 -5.72
N LEU A 146 17.63 5.53 -4.51
CA LEU A 146 16.39 5.15 -3.79
C LEU A 146 16.09 6.05 -2.58
N TRP A 147 16.76 7.18 -2.43
CA TRP A 147 16.54 8.09 -1.29
C TRP A 147 15.07 8.55 -1.17
N ALA A 148 14.42 8.86 -2.30
CA ALA A 148 13.02 9.25 -2.32
C ALA A 148 12.09 8.08 -1.98
N ALA A 149 12.44 6.84 -2.34
CA ALA A 149 11.74 5.65 -1.88
C ALA A 149 11.86 5.48 -0.36
N ASN A 150 13.03 5.77 0.21
CA ASN A 150 13.21 5.77 1.67
C ASN A 150 12.46 6.93 2.34
N ALA A 151 12.31 8.08 1.68
CA ALA A 151 11.45 9.17 2.15
C ALA A 151 9.97 8.77 2.15
N LEU A 152 9.50 8.01 1.13
CA LEU A 152 8.15 7.41 1.13
C LEU A 152 7.94 6.47 2.31
N LYS A 153 8.91 5.61 2.63
CA LYS A 153 8.84 4.75 3.83
C LYS A 153 8.74 5.58 5.10
N ALA A 154 9.55 6.64 5.22
CA ALA A 154 9.51 7.54 6.37
C ALA A 154 8.14 8.24 6.48
N GLN A 155 7.56 8.70 5.38
CA GLN A 155 6.24 9.30 5.36
C GLN A 155 5.16 8.34 5.88
N VAL A 156 5.17 7.07 5.44
CA VAL A 156 4.26 6.03 5.96
C VAL A 156 4.43 5.87 7.47
N SER A 157 5.67 5.81 7.96
CA SER A 157 5.93 5.68 9.41
C SER A 157 5.46 6.89 10.19
N VAL A 158 5.70 8.10 9.69
CA VAL A 158 5.23 9.35 10.32
C VAL A 158 3.70 9.38 10.39
N MET A 159 3.00 8.95 9.32
CA MET A 159 1.55 8.85 9.32
C MET A 159 1.05 7.90 10.40
N TYR A 160 1.62 6.72 10.53
CA TYR A 160 1.26 5.77 11.57
C TYR A 160 1.57 6.28 12.97
N LEU A 161 2.73 6.90 13.17
CA LEU A 161 3.08 7.51 14.46
C LEU A 161 2.14 8.65 14.83
N ALA A 162 1.81 9.53 13.89
CA ALA A 162 0.90 10.64 14.10
C ALA A 162 -0.53 10.15 14.40
N SER A 163 -1.02 9.20 13.58
CA SER A 163 -2.36 8.63 13.71
C SER A 163 -2.51 7.81 15.00
N GLY A 164 -1.59 6.89 15.27
CA GLY A 164 -1.60 6.08 16.49
C GLY A 164 -1.33 6.91 17.74
N GLY A 165 -0.42 7.89 17.65
CA GLY A 165 -0.11 8.80 18.74
C GLY A 165 -1.30 9.69 19.12
N SER A 166 -1.95 10.33 18.15
CA SER A 166 -3.13 11.15 18.42
C SER A 166 -4.24 10.35 19.11
N LYS A 167 -4.52 9.12 18.64
CA LYS A 167 -5.48 8.22 19.25
C LYS A 167 -5.07 7.75 20.65
N LEU A 168 -3.76 7.54 20.87
CA LEU A 168 -3.24 7.11 22.16
C LEU A 168 -3.44 8.19 23.23
N PHE A 169 -3.32 9.46 22.87
CA PHE A 169 -3.51 10.59 23.83
C PHE A 169 -4.96 11.02 23.96
N ASP A 170 -5.85 10.61 23.06
CA ASP A 170 -7.28 10.91 23.09
C ASP A 170 -8.04 9.91 23.99
N PRO A 171 -8.68 10.37 25.10
CA PRO A 171 -9.44 9.51 26.01
C PRO A 171 -10.62 8.80 25.33
N ASP A 172 -11.31 9.48 24.40
CA ASP A 172 -12.47 8.94 23.69
C ASP A 172 -12.07 7.80 22.74
N TRP A 173 -10.89 7.90 22.13
CA TRP A 173 -10.31 6.79 21.38
C TRP A 173 -9.92 5.64 22.30
N ARG A 174 -9.17 5.90 23.38
CA ARG A 174 -8.73 4.83 24.31
C ARG A 174 -9.89 4.12 24.99
N GLY A 175 -10.94 4.85 25.34
CA GLY A 175 -12.17 4.31 25.91
C GLY A 175 -13.07 3.57 24.91
N GLY A 176 -12.81 3.74 23.60
CA GLY A 176 -13.61 3.14 22.54
C GLY A 176 -14.86 3.93 22.14
N LEU A 177 -15.09 5.13 22.71
CA LEU A 177 -16.27 5.95 22.40
C LEU A 177 -16.30 6.32 20.91
N MET A 178 -15.16 6.79 20.37
CA MET A 178 -15.05 7.13 18.95
C MET A 178 -15.28 5.91 18.06
N MET A 179 -14.69 4.76 18.39
CA MET A 179 -14.88 3.52 17.65
C MET A 179 -16.34 3.06 17.66
N ARG A 180 -17.00 3.12 18.82
CA ARG A 180 -18.42 2.80 18.96
C ARG A 180 -19.31 3.68 18.09
N GLY A 181 -19.04 4.99 18.08
CA GLY A 181 -19.74 5.96 17.23
C GLY A 181 -19.55 5.66 15.73
N MET A 182 -18.33 5.33 15.31
CA MET A 182 -18.03 4.95 13.92
C MET A 182 -18.79 3.67 13.53
N ILE A 183 -18.75 2.63 14.34
CA ILE A 183 -19.47 1.38 14.05
C ILE A 183 -20.97 1.62 13.95
N ALA A 184 -21.56 2.43 14.85
CA ALA A 184 -22.97 2.79 14.81
C ALA A 184 -23.33 3.56 13.52
N SER A 185 -22.51 4.54 13.15
CA SER A 185 -22.71 5.36 11.95
C SER A 185 -22.66 4.54 10.65
N PHE A 186 -21.80 3.53 10.59
CA PHE A 186 -21.61 2.70 9.39
C PHE A 186 -22.25 1.32 9.50
N ALA A 187 -23.06 1.03 10.51
CA ALA A 187 -23.65 -0.29 10.74
C ALA A 187 -24.35 -0.86 9.50
N ARG A 188 -25.18 -0.05 8.81
CA ARG A 188 -25.87 -0.48 7.57
C ARG A 188 -24.90 -0.79 6.43
N LEU A 189 -23.83 0.00 6.28
CA LEU A 189 -22.80 -0.23 5.28
C LEU A 189 -22.05 -1.54 5.56
N VAL A 190 -21.66 -1.76 6.81
CA VAL A 190 -20.93 -2.96 7.24
C VAL A 190 -21.80 -4.22 7.06
N GLN A 191 -23.08 -4.14 7.37
CA GLN A 191 -24.04 -5.22 7.16
C GLN A 191 -24.25 -5.52 5.66
N SER A 192 -24.35 -4.50 4.81
CA SER A 192 -24.46 -4.69 3.35
C SER A 192 -23.22 -5.34 2.73
N ARG A 193 -22.08 -5.32 3.42
CA ARG A 193 -20.83 -6.00 3.06
C ARG A 193 -20.70 -7.41 3.65
N GLY A 194 -21.79 -7.93 4.22
CA GLY A 194 -21.89 -9.32 4.69
C GLY A 194 -21.48 -9.57 6.13
N MET A 195 -21.24 -8.53 6.95
CA MET A 195 -20.97 -8.73 8.38
C MET A 195 -22.27 -9.05 9.12
N PRO A 196 -22.32 -10.15 9.91
CA PRO A 196 -23.49 -10.52 10.67
C PRO A 196 -23.88 -9.45 11.71
N SER A 197 -25.18 -9.24 11.92
CA SER A 197 -25.72 -8.28 12.89
C SER A 197 -25.20 -8.49 14.32
N ASP A 198 -25.05 -9.75 14.72
CA ASP A 198 -24.56 -10.10 16.06
C ASP A 198 -23.11 -9.68 16.28
N TRP A 199 -22.27 -9.77 15.23
CA TRP A 199 -20.90 -9.27 15.27
C TRP A 199 -20.87 -7.74 15.39
N ILE A 200 -21.72 -7.05 14.64
CA ILE A 200 -21.83 -5.58 14.73
C ILE A 200 -22.27 -5.19 16.15
N ALA A 201 -23.26 -5.88 16.71
CA ALA A 201 -23.73 -5.65 18.07
C ALA A 201 -22.61 -5.91 19.12
N ALA A 202 -21.86 -7.00 18.97
CA ALA A 202 -20.73 -7.32 19.85
C ALA A 202 -19.63 -6.24 19.80
N LEU A 203 -19.31 -5.72 18.60
CA LEU A 203 -18.33 -4.65 18.42
C LEU A 203 -18.82 -3.29 18.96
N GLN A 204 -20.13 -3.07 19.05
CA GLN A 204 -20.73 -1.86 19.63
C GLN A 204 -20.77 -1.89 21.16
N THR A 205 -20.50 -3.02 21.80
CA THR A 205 -20.38 -3.06 23.26
C THR A 205 -19.19 -2.20 23.73
N PRO A 206 -19.23 -1.65 24.95
CA PRO A 206 -18.11 -0.86 25.49
C PRO A 206 -16.77 -1.63 25.43
N LEU A 207 -16.80 -2.93 25.74
CA LEU A 207 -15.61 -3.79 25.67
C LEU A 207 -15.15 -3.99 24.23
N GLY A 208 -16.04 -4.38 23.31
CA GLY A 208 -15.71 -4.61 21.91
C GLY A 208 -15.12 -3.38 21.24
N ALA A 209 -15.75 -2.22 21.41
CA ALA A 209 -15.28 -0.95 20.87
C ALA A 209 -13.93 -0.53 21.46
N SER A 210 -13.72 -0.72 22.78
CA SER A 210 -12.44 -0.42 23.44
C SER A 210 -11.30 -1.35 22.96
N LEU A 211 -11.57 -2.64 22.78
CA LEU A 211 -10.58 -3.60 22.26
C LEU A 211 -10.21 -3.27 20.82
N MET A 212 -11.17 -2.93 19.96
CA MET A 212 -10.89 -2.49 18.58
C MET A 212 -10.06 -1.21 18.54
N ALA A 213 -10.41 -0.22 19.36
CA ALA A 213 -9.66 1.05 19.42
C ALA A 213 -8.22 0.83 19.87
N LYS A 214 -8.00 0.06 20.93
CA LYS A 214 -6.67 -0.29 21.43
C LYS A 214 -5.88 -1.13 20.41
N GLY A 215 -6.56 -2.07 19.73
CA GLY A 215 -5.99 -2.86 18.65
C GLY A 215 -5.52 -1.98 17.49
N ALA A 216 -6.33 -1.00 17.07
CA ALA A 216 -5.96 -0.05 16.02
C ALA A 216 -4.74 0.80 16.43
N ILE A 217 -4.74 1.36 17.66
CA ILE A 217 -3.61 2.13 18.19
C ILE A 217 -2.33 1.29 18.21
N ALA A 218 -2.40 0.09 18.76
CA ALA A 218 -1.24 -0.81 18.85
C ALA A 218 -0.72 -1.19 17.45
N THR A 219 -1.62 -1.47 16.52
CA THR A 219 -1.26 -1.79 15.13
C THR A 219 -0.54 -0.63 14.46
N GLU A 220 -1.09 0.58 14.51
CA GLU A 220 -0.47 1.76 13.88
C GLU A 220 0.93 2.03 14.46
N LEU A 221 1.08 2.07 15.78
CA LEU A 221 2.36 2.32 16.42
C LEU A 221 3.39 1.22 16.13
N THR A 222 2.96 -0.03 16.08
CA THR A 222 3.82 -1.17 15.75
C THR A 222 4.26 -1.12 14.29
N LEU A 223 3.35 -0.84 13.35
CA LEU A 223 3.65 -0.76 11.92
C LEU A 223 4.66 0.34 11.61
N ALA A 224 4.60 1.47 12.30
CA ALA A 224 5.52 2.58 12.13
C ALA A 224 7.00 2.15 12.26
N VAL A 225 7.28 1.14 13.08
CA VAL A 225 8.64 0.64 13.37
C VAL A 225 8.90 -0.69 12.68
N ALA A 226 7.97 -1.64 12.79
CA ALA A 226 8.16 -3.03 12.34
C ALA A 226 8.32 -3.17 10.82
N LEU A 227 7.82 -2.23 10.03
CA LEU A 227 8.02 -2.18 8.58
C LEU A 227 9.48 -1.94 8.18
N TRP A 228 10.28 -1.28 9.03
CA TRP A 228 11.68 -1.00 8.76
C TRP A 228 12.60 -2.17 9.09
N TRP A 229 12.26 -2.96 10.07
CA TRP A 229 13.11 -4.02 10.54
C TRP A 229 12.93 -5.30 9.67
N PRO A 230 13.99 -5.77 8.97
CA PRO A 230 13.87 -6.89 8.03
C PRO A 230 13.24 -8.18 8.59
N PRO A 231 13.54 -8.63 9.82
CA PRO A 231 12.94 -9.82 10.40
C PRO A 231 11.43 -9.73 10.60
N THR A 232 10.89 -8.54 10.96
CA THR A 232 9.46 -8.33 11.23
C THR A 232 8.70 -7.83 10.03
N ARG A 233 9.39 -7.29 9.02
CA ARG A 233 8.78 -6.58 7.87
C ARG A 233 7.70 -7.40 7.16
N ARG A 234 7.93 -8.70 6.93
CA ARG A 234 6.95 -9.53 6.24
C ARG A 234 5.66 -9.67 7.04
N LEU A 235 5.77 -9.92 8.34
CA LEU A 235 4.62 -9.98 9.24
C LEU A 235 3.94 -8.60 9.35
N ALA A 236 4.72 -7.53 9.48
CA ALA A 236 4.20 -6.17 9.52
C ALA A 236 3.43 -5.79 8.25
N LEU A 237 3.94 -6.15 7.07
CA LEU A 237 3.21 -5.97 5.80
C LEU A 237 1.89 -6.74 5.79
N TRP A 238 1.90 -7.99 6.27
CA TRP A 238 0.68 -8.79 6.34
C TRP A 238 -0.35 -8.19 7.30
N VAL A 239 0.08 -7.82 8.51
CA VAL A 239 -0.76 -7.13 9.50
C VAL A 239 -1.31 -5.81 8.93
N GLY A 240 -0.47 -5.03 8.26
CA GLY A 240 -0.87 -3.78 7.62
C GLY A 240 -1.92 -3.98 6.51
N VAL A 241 -1.75 -5.01 5.68
CA VAL A 241 -2.75 -5.36 4.65
C VAL A 241 -4.09 -5.71 5.29
N ILE A 242 -4.10 -6.61 6.29
CA ILE A 242 -5.33 -6.99 7.01
C ILE A 242 -5.95 -5.77 7.70
N PHE A 243 -5.14 -4.93 8.33
CA PHE A 243 -5.61 -3.71 8.99
C PHE A 243 -6.33 -2.77 8.01
N HIS A 244 -5.75 -2.49 6.83
CA HIS A 244 -6.38 -1.65 5.83
C HIS A 244 -7.60 -2.29 5.18
N LEU A 245 -7.60 -3.60 4.94
CA LEU A 245 -8.78 -4.32 4.47
C LEU A 245 -9.92 -4.25 5.52
N SER A 246 -9.60 -4.37 6.82
CA SER A 246 -10.57 -4.21 7.90
C SER A 246 -11.16 -2.80 7.95
N ILE A 247 -10.33 -1.76 7.77
CA ILE A 247 -10.79 -0.37 7.65
C ILE A 247 -11.74 -0.25 6.45
N SER A 248 -11.36 -0.78 5.29
CA SER A 248 -12.19 -0.75 4.08
C SER A 248 -13.52 -1.48 4.27
N LEU A 249 -13.54 -2.58 5.03
CA LEU A 249 -14.77 -3.30 5.35
C LEU A 249 -15.70 -2.47 6.25
N MET A 250 -15.14 -1.77 7.23
CA MET A 250 -15.88 -1.10 8.29
C MET A 250 -16.24 0.36 7.98
N THR A 251 -15.62 0.97 6.98
CA THR A 251 -15.77 2.41 6.68
C THR A 251 -15.85 2.67 5.18
N PRO A 252 -16.34 3.83 4.73
CA PRO A 252 -16.40 4.20 3.31
C PRO A 252 -15.06 4.73 2.74
N VAL A 253 -13.89 4.35 3.31
CA VAL A 253 -12.58 4.91 2.93
C VAL A 253 -11.75 3.97 2.03
N GLN A 254 -12.39 3.36 1.02
CA GLN A 254 -11.73 2.40 0.12
C GLN A 254 -10.52 2.99 -0.59
N LEU A 255 -10.58 4.25 -1.04
CA LEU A 255 -9.47 4.89 -1.75
C LEU A 255 -8.22 4.99 -0.89
N PHE A 256 -8.37 5.32 0.39
CA PHE A 256 -7.25 5.32 1.34
C PHE A 256 -6.64 3.93 1.51
N THR A 257 -7.47 2.89 1.58
CA THR A 257 -7.00 1.51 1.65
C THR A 257 -6.17 1.13 0.42
N LEU A 258 -6.69 1.40 -0.78
CA LEU A 258 -5.97 1.10 -2.03
C LEU A 258 -4.66 1.87 -2.14
N GLU A 259 -4.64 3.12 -1.72
CA GLU A 259 -3.46 3.97 -1.66
C GLU A 259 -2.38 3.36 -0.76
N MET A 260 -2.74 2.97 0.46
CA MET A 260 -1.80 2.38 1.42
C MET A 260 -1.28 1.02 0.94
N LEU A 261 -2.15 0.18 0.36
CA LEU A 261 -1.72 -1.10 -0.22
C LEU A 261 -0.72 -0.89 -1.37
N ALA A 262 -0.93 0.12 -2.22
CA ALA A 262 0.00 0.47 -3.28
C ALA A 262 1.35 0.97 -2.72
N VAL A 263 1.32 1.85 -1.73
CA VAL A 263 2.54 2.42 -1.16
C VAL A 263 3.32 1.41 -0.31
N TYR A 264 2.68 0.38 0.23
CA TYR A 264 3.39 -0.73 0.90
C TYR A 264 4.42 -1.43 0.02
N LEU A 265 4.27 -1.38 -1.29
CA LEU A 265 5.28 -1.90 -2.22
C LEU A 265 6.67 -1.25 -2.00
N VAL A 266 6.75 -0.06 -1.42
CA VAL A 266 8.03 0.59 -1.12
C VAL A 266 8.86 -0.17 -0.08
N PHE A 267 8.20 -0.95 0.80
CA PHE A 267 8.87 -1.79 1.80
C PHE A 267 9.27 -3.16 1.27
N VAL A 268 8.75 -3.53 0.10
CA VAL A 268 9.14 -4.78 -0.55
C VAL A 268 10.54 -4.61 -1.14
N THR A 269 11.43 -5.57 -0.90
CA THR A 269 12.78 -5.50 -1.46
C THR A 269 12.71 -5.70 -2.96
N PRO A 270 13.22 -4.78 -3.78
CA PRO A 270 13.24 -4.95 -5.21
C PRO A 270 14.26 -6.04 -5.57
N ASP A 271 13.75 -7.19 -5.98
CA ASP A 271 14.55 -8.35 -6.36
C ASP A 271 14.12 -8.83 -7.71
N SER A 272 14.57 -8.22 -8.79
CA SER A 272 14.35 -8.83 -10.08
C SER A 272 15.18 -10.11 -10.18
N GLN A 273 14.49 -11.25 -10.27
CA GLN A 273 15.06 -12.58 -10.52
C GLN A 273 16.20 -13.01 -9.57
N ALA A 274 16.18 -12.54 -8.35
CA ALA A 274 17.21 -12.85 -7.37
C ALA A 274 17.08 -14.26 -6.77
N ARG A 275 15.93 -14.92 -7.00
CA ARG A 275 15.69 -16.31 -6.60
C ARG A 275 15.58 -17.19 -7.82
N VAL A 276 16.13 -18.39 -7.71
CA VAL A 276 16.00 -19.39 -8.77
C VAL A 276 14.97 -20.43 -8.34
N LEU A 277 13.95 -20.64 -9.18
CA LEU A 277 12.97 -21.70 -9.01
C LEU A 277 13.36 -22.86 -9.94
N ARG A 278 13.98 -23.92 -9.39
CA ARG A 278 14.27 -25.15 -10.11
C ARG A 278 13.04 -26.04 -10.09
N HIS A 279 12.65 -26.54 -11.24
CA HIS A 279 11.45 -27.36 -11.40
C HIS A 279 11.61 -28.39 -12.51
N ASP A 280 10.87 -29.50 -12.41
CA ASP A 280 10.74 -30.46 -13.50
C ASP A 280 9.69 -29.94 -14.52
N PRO A 281 10.08 -29.65 -15.77
CA PRO A 281 9.15 -29.08 -16.77
C PRO A 281 8.00 -30.02 -17.15
N VAL A 282 8.09 -31.31 -16.82
CA VAL A 282 7.03 -32.30 -17.12
C VAL A 282 6.05 -32.48 -15.97
N ARG A 283 6.50 -32.32 -14.74
CA ARG A 283 5.73 -32.65 -13.54
C ARG A 283 5.23 -31.44 -12.73
N ASP A 284 5.91 -30.30 -12.86
CA ASP A 284 5.66 -29.17 -11.96
C ASP A 284 4.78 -28.10 -12.59
N HIS A 285 3.45 -28.24 -12.44
CA HIS A 285 2.48 -27.19 -12.80
C HIS A 285 2.65 -25.92 -11.93
N VAL A 286 3.25 -26.03 -10.74
CA VAL A 286 3.49 -24.91 -9.82
C VAL A 286 4.39 -23.86 -10.45
N ALA A 287 5.39 -24.26 -11.25
CA ALA A 287 6.28 -23.31 -11.92
C ALA A 287 5.52 -22.40 -12.89
N GLY A 288 4.57 -22.93 -13.67
CA GLY A 288 3.73 -22.14 -14.57
C GLY A 288 2.81 -21.18 -13.82
N ILE A 289 2.27 -21.58 -12.66
CA ILE A 289 1.47 -20.70 -11.80
C ILE A 289 2.33 -19.58 -11.23
N VAL A 290 3.54 -19.91 -10.75
CA VAL A 290 4.49 -18.90 -10.25
C VAL A 290 4.85 -17.92 -11.35
N GLU A 291 5.17 -18.39 -12.56
CA GLU A 291 5.48 -17.53 -13.71
C GLU A 291 4.34 -16.57 -14.04
N ALA A 292 3.11 -17.07 -14.09
CA ALA A 292 1.93 -16.26 -14.38
C ALA A 292 1.62 -15.21 -13.30
N CYS A 293 1.95 -15.50 -12.03
CA CYS A 293 1.63 -14.66 -10.88
C CYS A 293 2.80 -13.78 -10.42
N ASP A 294 4.02 -14.03 -10.89
CA ASP A 294 5.22 -13.29 -10.49
C ASP A 294 5.43 -12.00 -11.30
N TRP A 295 4.41 -11.17 -11.33
CA TRP A 295 4.47 -9.86 -12.02
C TRP A 295 5.51 -8.89 -11.43
N LEU A 296 6.02 -9.16 -10.21
CA LEU A 296 7.16 -8.45 -9.63
C LEU A 296 8.52 -8.96 -10.15
N GLY A 297 8.55 -10.07 -10.92
CA GLY A 297 9.78 -10.64 -11.51
C GLY A 297 10.78 -11.08 -10.46
N ARG A 298 10.34 -11.81 -9.43
CA ARG A 298 11.16 -12.23 -8.29
C ARG A 298 11.91 -13.53 -8.52
N TYR A 299 11.37 -14.38 -9.40
CA TYR A 299 11.90 -15.71 -9.69
C TYR A 299 12.45 -15.79 -11.10
N ARG A 300 13.59 -16.44 -11.23
CA ARG A 300 14.10 -16.98 -12.50
C ARG A 300 13.79 -18.47 -12.53
N LEU A 301 13.01 -18.91 -13.50
CA LEU A 301 12.71 -20.32 -13.70
C LEU A 301 13.92 -21.03 -14.31
N GLU A 302 14.28 -22.19 -13.73
CA GLU A 302 15.36 -23.06 -14.21
C GLU A 302 14.79 -24.48 -14.36
N PRO A 303 14.47 -24.91 -15.59
CA PRO A 303 13.96 -26.25 -15.81
C PRO A 303 15.09 -27.28 -15.63
N VAL A 304 14.88 -28.25 -14.74
CA VAL A 304 15.81 -29.34 -14.47
C VAL A 304 15.04 -30.65 -14.41
N LYS A 305 15.22 -31.51 -15.40
CA LYS A 305 14.50 -32.80 -15.51
C LYS A 305 14.70 -33.68 -14.28
N GLY A 306 13.60 -34.10 -13.66
CA GLY A 306 13.59 -34.95 -12.46
C GLY A 306 13.91 -34.22 -11.16
N ALA A 307 14.17 -32.91 -11.18
CA ALA A 307 14.41 -32.15 -9.95
C ALA A 307 13.11 -31.89 -9.18
N PRO A 308 13.11 -32.03 -7.84
CA PRO A 308 12.00 -31.56 -7.04
C PRO A 308 11.93 -30.03 -7.08
N LEU A 309 10.70 -29.48 -6.89
CA LEU A 309 10.51 -28.03 -6.77
C LEU A 309 11.42 -27.48 -5.66
N THR A 310 12.39 -26.67 -6.07
CA THR A 310 13.40 -26.14 -5.17
C THR A 310 13.59 -24.64 -5.42
N ILE A 311 13.54 -23.85 -4.36
CA ILE A 311 13.92 -22.44 -4.43
C ILE A 311 15.35 -22.28 -3.92
N VAL A 312 16.19 -21.72 -4.72
CA VAL A 312 17.53 -21.25 -4.33
C VAL A 312 17.41 -19.76 -4.01
N ASP A 313 17.58 -19.39 -2.73
CA ASP A 313 17.53 -18.00 -2.28
C ASP A 313 18.82 -17.26 -2.68
N ARG A 314 18.90 -15.95 -2.47
CA ARG A 314 20.04 -15.09 -2.81
C ARG A 314 21.37 -15.49 -2.17
N ASP A 315 21.30 -16.03 -0.96
CA ASP A 315 22.44 -16.51 -0.18
C ASP A 315 22.86 -17.94 -0.55
N GLY A 316 22.25 -18.53 -1.60
CA GLY A 316 22.49 -19.90 -2.02
C GLY A 316 21.72 -20.95 -1.20
N THR A 317 20.93 -20.55 -0.22
CA THR A 317 20.15 -21.50 0.60
C THR A 317 19.07 -22.16 -0.24
N GLU A 318 19.03 -23.50 -0.25
CA GLU A 318 17.97 -24.26 -0.92
C GLU A 318 16.79 -24.50 0.01
N ARG A 319 15.58 -24.24 -0.53
CA ARG A 319 14.30 -24.50 0.15
C ARG A 319 13.49 -25.48 -0.69
N ARG A 320 12.99 -26.55 -0.06
CA ARG A 320 12.21 -27.60 -0.73
C ARG A 320 10.87 -27.81 0.00
N GLY A 321 9.89 -28.38 -0.70
CA GLY A 321 8.59 -28.71 -0.14
C GLY A 321 7.88 -27.48 0.46
N LEU A 322 7.36 -27.60 1.69
CA LEU A 322 6.63 -26.52 2.36
C LEU A 322 7.46 -25.25 2.62
N LYS A 323 8.78 -25.37 2.79
CA LYS A 323 9.64 -24.19 2.90
C LYS A 323 9.74 -23.44 1.59
N ALA A 324 9.70 -24.13 0.45
CA ALA A 324 9.61 -23.51 -0.85
C ALA A 324 8.25 -22.82 -1.04
N ALA A 325 7.15 -23.50 -0.67
CA ALA A 325 5.81 -22.91 -0.67
C ALA A 325 5.73 -21.66 0.23
N GLU A 326 6.25 -21.71 1.47
CA GLU A 326 6.33 -20.54 2.36
C GLU A 326 7.05 -19.36 1.70
N CYS A 327 8.12 -19.63 0.97
CA CYS A 327 8.84 -18.59 0.25
C CYS A 327 7.99 -17.98 -0.89
N ILE A 328 7.32 -18.81 -1.70
CA ILE A 328 6.43 -18.38 -2.78
C ILE A 328 5.30 -17.52 -2.22
N PHE A 329 4.58 -18.05 -1.22
CA PHE A 329 3.45 -17.33 -0.61
C PHE A 329 3.87 -16.03 0.08
N GLY A 330 5.07 -15.99 0.65
CA GLY A 330 5.58 -14.77 1.30
C GLY A 330 6.19 -13.72 0.36
N THR A 331 6.24 -13.98 -0.96
CA THR A 331 6.91 -13.10 -1.92
C THR A 331 6.07 -12.72 -3.13
N ILE A 332 5.08 -13.54 -3.51
CA ILE A 332 4.15 -13.23 -4.59
C ILE A 332 2.90 -12.56 -3.99
N PRO A 333 2.56 -11.32 -4.41
CA PRO A 333 1.47 -10.56 -3.79
C PRO A 333 0.12 -11.28 -3.80
N LEU A 334 -0.22 -12.00 -4.87
CA LEU A 334 -1.48 -12.71 -5.00
C LEU A 334 -1.67 -13.79 -3.90
N PHE A 335 -0.60 -14.43 -3.47
CA PHE A 335 -0.62 -15.48 -2.46
C PHE A 335 -0.34 -14.97 -1.04
N PHE A 336 0.02 -13.71 -0.90
CA PHE A 336 0.55 -13.15 0.34
C PHE A 336 -0.42 -13.23 1.52
N LEU A 337 -1.72 -13.14 1.28
CA LEU A 337 -2.73 -13.26 2.34
C LEU A 337 -2.72 -14.63 3.01
N ALA A 338 -2.43 -15.70 2.28
CA ALA A 338 -2.35 -17.06 2.80
C ALA A 338 -0.98 -17.43 3.40
N TRP A 339 0.03 -16.56 3.24
CA TRP A 339 1.39 -16.83 3.75
C TRP A 339 1.48 -17.27 5.22
N PRO A 340 0.78 -16.66 6.20
CA PRO A 340 0.93 -17.09 7.60
C PRO A 340 0.47 -18.51 7.84
N ALA A 341 -0.61 -18.96 7.17
CA ALA A 341 -1.08 -20.34 7.28
C ALA A 341 -0.03 -21.33 6.76
N VAL A 342 0.57 -21.04 5.60
CA VAL A 342 1.64 -21.86 5.03
C VAL A 342 2.89 -21.85 5.92
N ALA A 343 3.25 -20.71 6.49
CA ALA A 343 4.38 -20.58 7.40
C ALA A 343 4.20 -21.39 8.69
N VAL A 344 3.00 -21.40 9.26
CA VAL A 344 2.67 -22.23 10.45
C VAL A 344 2.74 -23.70 10.10
N MET A 345 2.12 -24.13 8.99
CA MET A 345 2.17 -25.51 8.53
C MET A 345 3.62 -25.99 8.31
N ALA A 346 4.45 -25.15 7.67
CA ALA A 346 5.86 -25.48 7.44
C ALA A 346 6.65 -25.68 8.73
N ARG A 347 6.29 -24.95 9.80
CA ARG A 347 6.93 -25.11 11.12
C ARG A 347 6.46 -26.36 11.85
N ILE A 348 5.15 -26.64 11.86
CA ILE A 348 4.58 -27.83 12.54
C ILE A 348 5.20 -29.10 11.95
N LEU A 349 5.15 -29.27 10.62
CA LEU A 349 5.68 -30.48 9.98
C LEU A 349 7.20 -30.58 10.05
N ALA A 350 7.93 -29.48 10.15
CA ALA A 350 9.37 -29.50 10.41
C ALA A 350 9.68 -29.98 11.84
N HIS A 351 8.81 -29.70 12.80
CA HIS A 351 8.97 -30.13 14.19
C HIS A 351 8.67 -31.62 14.33
N GLU A 352 7.58 -32.10 13.71
CA GLU A 352 7.21 -33.53 13.72
C GLU A 352 8.31 -34.42 13.11
N LYS A 353 8.91 -33.97 11.99
CA LYS A 353 9.99 -34.72 11.35
C LYS A 353 11.25 -34.83 12.23
N LYS A 354 11.57 -33.78 13.00
CA LYS A 354 12.70 -33.82 13.95
C LYS A 354 12.42 -34.72 15.15
N GLY A 355 11.17 -34.80 15.60
CA GLY A 355 10.76 -35.72 16.65
C GLY A 355 10.91 -37.17 16.20
N ALA A 356 10.43 -37.53 15.01
CA ALA A 356 10.52 -38.88 14.44
C ALA A 356 11.94 -39.31 14.06
N GLU A 357 12.88 -38.37 13.85
CA GLU A 357 14.30 -38.72 13.63
C GLU A 357 15.09 -38.86 14.97
N ALA A 358 14.49 -38.49 16.11
CA ALA A 358 15.10 -38.56 17.44
C ALA A 358 14.64 -39.79 18.25
N GLU A 359 13.58 -40.47 17.79
CA GLU A 359 13.13 -41.80 18.27
C GLU A 359 13.75 -42.94 17.45
#